data_b9e1b88097c9e79eebe296f0d31435b1
#
_entry.id   b9e1b88097c9e79eebe296f0d31435b1
#
_cell.length_a   1.000
_cell.length_b   1.000
_cell.length_c   1.000
_cell.angle_alpha   90.00
_cell.angle_beta   90.00
_cell.angle_gamma   90.00
#
_symmetry.space_group_name_H-M   'P 1'
#
loop_
_entity.id
_entity.type
_entity.pdbx_description
1 polymer ?
#
loop_
_entity_poly.entity_id
_entity_poly.type
_entity_poly.pdbx_seq_one_letter_code
_entity_poly.pdbx_strand_id
1 'polypeptide(L)'
;MPAASFDQLPKAGFGDDRSTNWGELTIDFAKPPRGDLAPLLKGLPDDRCQCPHWGYLFKGRFVVRYADHEETVEAGQAFYMSPGHAPEALEALEVVQFSPSAQNHETLNVIRSNMQAMQEKAGRAEGAS
;
A
#
# COMPACT_ATOMS: atom_id res chain seq x y z
N MET A 1 -17.46 -15.50 6.08
CA MET A 1 -17.97 -14.62 4.99
C MET A 1 -17.26 -15.01 3.70
N PRO A 2 -18.00 -15.59 2.69
CA PRO A 2 -17.38 -16.06 1.43
C PRO A 2 -17.03 -14.94 0.45
N ALA A 3 -17.58 -13.74 0.64
CA ALA A 3 -17.33 -12.60 -0.22
C ALA A 3 -17.63 -11.31 0.54
N ALA A 4 -16.96 -10.23 0.16
CA ALA A 4 -17.23 -8.93 0.75
C ALA A 4 -16.90 -7.81 -0.25
N SER A 5 -17.69 -6.73 -0.20
CA SER A 5 -17.38 -5.49 -0.88
C SER A 5 -16.61 -4.55 0.06
N PHE A 6 -16.12 -3.44 -0.48
CA PHE A 6 -15.38 -2.43 0.29
C PHE A 6 -16.09 -2.07 1.60
N ASP A 7 -17.38 -1.73 1.55
CA ASP A 7 -18.11 -1.25 2.73
C ASP A 7 -18.36 -2.31 3.79
N GLN A 8 -18.20 -3.57 3.46
CA GLN A 8 -18.43 -4.69 4.38
C GLN A 8 -17.21 -5.07 5.20
N LEU A 9 -16.03 -4.55 4.84
CA LEU A 9 -14.79 -4.88 5.55
C LEU A 9 -14.46 -3.83 6.62
N PRO A 10 -13.75 -4.23 7.69
CA PRO A 10 -13.31 -3.28 8.71
C PRO A 10 -12.26 -2.32 8.18
N LYS A 11 -12.17 -1.16 8.82
CA LYS A 11 -11.12 -0.17 8.51
C LYS A 11 -9.76 -0.72 8.85
N ALA A 12 -8.78 -0.47 7.97
CA ALA A 12 -7.42 -0.96 8.11
C ALA A 12 -6.51 -0.03 8.92
N GLY A 13 -6.95 1.21 9.22
CA GLY A 13 -6.14 2.18 9.92
C GLY A 13 -5.29 3.07 9.02
N PHE A 14 -5.49 3.00 7.70
CA PHE A 14 -4.81 3.83 6.69
C PHE A 14 -5.88 4.53 5.86
N GLY A 15 -6.21 5.78 6.22
CA GLY A 15 -7.23 6.53 5.49
C GLY A 15 -8.54 5.75 5.35
N ASP A 16 -8.99 5.58 4.11
CA ASP A 16 -10.23 4.86 3.78
C ASP A 16 -10.01 3.37 3.48
N ASP A 17 -8.82 2.85 3.72
CA ASP A 17 -8.52 1.44 3.44
C ASP A 17 -9.33 0.50 4.32
N ARG A 18 -9.76 -0.60 3.71
CA ARG A 18 -10.54 -1.67 4.36
C ARG A 18 -9.88 -3.00 4.10
N SER A 19 -9.69 -3.80 5.16
CA SER A 19 -9.03 -5.09 4.99
C SER A 19 -9.53 -6.15 5.98
N THR A 20 -9.28 -7.40 5.62
CA THR A 20 -9.50 -8.55 6.49
C THR A 20 -8.54 -9.67 6.09
N ASN A 21 -8.37 -10.63 6.99
CA ASN A 21 -7.58 -11.83 6.70
C ASN A 21 -8.52 -13.00 6.41
N TRP A 22 -8.32 -13.66 5.27
CA TRP A 22 -9.01 -14.88 4.90
C TRP A 22 -7.97 -15.98 4.65
N GLY A 23 -7.95 -16.97 5.54
CA GLY A 23 -6.89 -17.97 5.49
C GLY A 23 -5.54 -17.33 5.71
N GLU A 24 -4.60 -17.55 4.80
CA GLU A 24 -3.25 -17.01 4.89
C GLU A 24 -3.07 -15.69 4.15
N LEU A 25 -4.14 -15.15 3.58
CA LEU A 25 -4.08 -13.93 2.78
C LEU A 25 -4.80 -12.78 3.47
N THR A 26 -4.24 -11.60 3.31
CA THR A 26 -4.92 -10.34 3.62
C THR A 26 -5.55 -9.81 2.35
N ILE A 27 -6.84 -9.49 2.41
CA ILE A 27 -7.57 -8.83 1.34
C ILE A 27 -7.67 -7.36 1.71
N ASP A 28 -7.21 -6.49 0.83
CA ASP A 28 -7.15 -5.06 1.08
C ASP A 28 -7.83 -4.29 -0.06
N PHE A 29 -8.88 -3.55 0.29
CA PHE A 29 -9.48 -2.55 -0.59
C PHE A 29 -8.91 -1.19 -0.19
N ALA A 30 -8.23 -0.53 -1.10
CA ALA A 30 -7.56 0.73 -0.83
C ALA A 30 -8.00 1.81 -1.81
N LYS A 31 -8.03 3.05 -1.31
CA LYS A 31 -8.30 4.24 -2.11
C LYS A 31 -7.20 5.29 -1.84
N PRO A 32 -5.94 4.97 -2.12
CA PRO A 32 -4.86 5.89 -1.84
C PRO A 32 -4.95 7.13 -2.73
N PRO A 33 -4.58 8.30 -2.21
CA PRO A 33 -4.45 9.50 -3.01
C PRO A 33 -3.20 9.41 -3.91
N ARG A 34 -3.09 10.33 -4.85
CA ARG A 34 -1.85 10.51 -5.60
C ARG A 34 -0.68 10.69 -4.64
N GLY A 35 0.43 10.03 -4.90
CA GLY A 35 1.62 10.16 -4.09
C GLY A 35 2.61 9.02 -4.24
N ASP A 36 3.84 9.28 -3.82
CA ASP A 36 4.95 8.33 -3.84
C ASP A 36 5.00 7.59 -2.50
N LEU A 37 4.94 6.27 -2.53
CA LEU A 37 5.01 5.46 -1.32
C LEU A 37 6.46 5.25 -0.84
N ALA A 38 7.46 5.52 -1.67
CA ALA A 38 8.86 5.22 -1.35
C ALA A 38 9.32 5.76 0.02
N PRO A 39 8.98 6.99 0.44
CA PRO A 39 9.38 7.46 1.77
C PRO A 39 8.86 6.62 2.93
N LEU A 40 7.74 5.93 2.75
CA LEU A 40 7.14 5.07 3.79
C LEU A 40 7.78 3.69 3.85
N LEU A 41 8.59 3.33 2.86
CA LEU A 41 9.25 2.03 2.79
C LEU A 41 10.66 2.03 3.37
N LYS A 42 11.13 3.17 3.85
CA LYS A 42 12.45 3.32 4.44
C LYS A 42 12.61 2.39 5.65
N GLY A 43 13.69 1.62 5.68
CA GLY A 43 13.99 0.65 6.72
C GLY A 43 13.65 -0.78 6.34
N LEU A 44 12.88 -0.98 5.27
CA LEU A 44 12.72 -2.30 4.67
C LEU A 44 13.98 -2.67 3.86
N PRO A 45 14.19 -3.97 3.54
CA PRO A 45 15.33 -4.35 2.70
C PRO A 45 15.36 -3.54 1.40
N ASP A 46 16.49 -2.89 1.12
CA ASP A 46 16.69 -1.99 -0.03
C ASP A 46 15.70 -0.81 -0.09
N ASP A 47 15.07 -0.47 1.04
CA ASP A 47 14.02 0.53 1.15
C ASP A 47 12.85 0.26 0.19
N ARG A 48 12.55 -1.01 -0.02
CA ARG A 48 11.47 -1.48 -0.89
C ARG A 48 10.59 -2.50 -0.17
N CYS A 49 9.34 -2.59 -0.60
CA CYS A 49 8.40 -3.58 -0.07
C CYS A 49 8.76 -4.98 -0.58
N GLN A 50 8.96 -5.93 0.34
CA GLN A 50 9.28 -7.31 0.01
C GLN A 50 8.05 -8.23 0.02
N CYS A 51 6.90 -7.71 0.41
CA CYS A 51 5.65 -8.48 0.41
C CYS A 51 5.06 -8.49 -0.99
N PRO A 52 4.84 -9.68 -1.60
CA PRO A 52 4.20 -9.72 -2.90
C PRO A 52 2.72 -9.35 -2.80
N HIS A 53 2.19 -8.73 -3.85
CA HIS A 53 0.78 -8.36 -3.94
C HIS A 53 0.22 -8.77 -5.29
N TRP A 54 -0.98 -9.35 -5.27
CA TRP A 54 -1.78 -9.64 -6.46
C TRP A 54 -3.04 -8.80 -6.37
N GLY A 55 -3.45 -8.18 -7.46
CA GLY A 55 -4.62 -7.33 -7.37
C GLY A 55 -5.23 -6.92 -8.69
N TYR A 56 -6.21 -6.01 -8.59
CA TYR A 56 -6.92 -5.43 -9.72
C TYR A 56 -7.15 -3.95 -9.45
N LEU A 57 -6.82 -3.13 -10.44
CA LEU A 57 -6.99 -1.68 -10.36
C LEU A 57 -8.31 -1.28 -11.00
N PHE A 58 -9.21 -0.67 -10.21
CA PHE A 58 -10.52 -0.20 -10.67
C PHE A 58 -10.43 1.20 -11.25
N LYS A 59 -9.67 2.08 -10.62
CA LYS A 59 -9.50 3.48 -11.03
C LYS A 59 -8.08 3.96 -10.81
N GLY A 60 -7.65 4.88 -11.68
CA GLY A 60 -6.37 5.54 -11.57
C GLY A 60 -5.28 4.84 -12.32
N ARG A 61 -4.05 5.21 -11.99
CA ARG A 61 -2.85 4.68 -12.62
C ARG A 61 -1.69 4.77 -11.63
N PHE A 62 -0.86 3.75 -11.57
CA PHE A 62 0.33 3.78 -10.74
C PHE A 62 1.52 3.15 -11.45
N VAL A 63 2.71 3.60 -11.06
CA VAL A 63 3.96 3.02 -11.51
C VAL A 63 4.57 2.22 -10.36
N VAL A 64 5.12 1.05 -10.69
CA VAL A 64 5.83 0.19 -9.74
C VAL A 64 7.30 0.23 -10.11
N ARG A 65 8.15 0.71 -9.20
CA ARG A 65 9.59 0.81 -9.43
C ARG A 65 10.32 -0.33 -8.76
N TYR A 66 11.14 -0.99 -9.56
CA TYR A 66 12.08 -2.03 -9.12
C TYR A 66 13.51 -1.49 -9.24
N ALA A 67 14.49 -2.24 -8.77
CA ALA A 67 15.89 -1.82 -8.84
C ALA A 67 16.39 -1.61 -10.27
N ASP A 68 15.85 -2.37 -11.23
CA ASP A 68 16.34 -2.42 -12.60
C ASP A 68 15.32 -2.03 -13.68
N HIS A 69 14.05 -1.79 -13.30
CA HIS A 69 13.00 -1.45 -14.25
C HIS A 69 11.78 -0.85 -13.56
N GLU A 70 10.84 -0.39 -14.37
CA GLU A 70 9.54 0.10 -13.92
C GLU A 70 8.42 -0.59 -14.69
N GLU A 71 7.29 -0.74 -14.04
CA GLU A 71 6.06 -1.25 -14.66
C GLU A 71 4.93 -0.28 -14.37
N THR A 72 4.05 -0.05 -15.33
CA THR A 72 2.88 0.82 -15.15
C THR A 72 1.61 -0.03 -15.15
N VAL A 73 0.73 0.24 -14.19
CA VAL A 73 -0.58 -0.42 -14.08
C VAL A 73 -1.65 0.62 -14.31
N GLU A 74 -2.61 0.29 -15.17
CA GLU A 74 -3.72 1.17 -15.54
C GLU A 74 -5.06 0.57 -15.11
N ALA A 75 -6.05 1.44 -14.96
CA ALA A 75 -7.41 1.01 -14.59
C ALA A 75 -7.90 -0.09 -15.53
N GLY A 76 -8.52 -1.12 -14.95
CA GLY A 76 -9.00 -2.28 -15.68
C GLY A 76 -7.98 -3.41 -15.81
N GLN A 77 -6.80 -3.28 -15.19
CA GLN A 77 -5.76 -4.30 -15.26
C GLN A 77 -5.60 -5.05 -13.95
N ALA A 78 -5.43 -6.37 -14.05
CA ALA A 78 -4.90 -7.18 -12.96
C ALA A 78 -3.39 -6.97 -12.90
N PHE A 79 -2.82 -7.03 -11.69
CA PHE A 79 -1.40 -6.83 -11.52
C PHE A 79 -0.79 -7.81 -10.54
N TYR A 80 0.51 -7.97 -10.65
CA TYR A 80 1.35 -8.65 -9.66
C TYR A 80 2.54 -7.76 -9.36
N MET A 81 2.71 -7.40 -8.07
CA MET A 81 3.91 -6.71 -7.60
C MET A 81 4.80 -7.74 -6.90
N SER A 82 5.90 -8.11 -7.55
CA SER A 82 6.88 -9.02 -6.97
C SER A 82 7.69 -8.31 -5.87
N PRO A 83 8.34 -9.07 -4.96
CA PRO A 83 9.18 -8.48 -3.92
C PRO A 83 10.23 -7.52 -4.49
N GLY A 84 10.49 -6.43 -3.76
CA GLY A 84 11.44 -5.40 -4.18
C GLY A 84 10.81 -4.23 -4.92
N HIS A 85 9.51 -3.99 -4.72
CA HIS A 85 8.79 -2.91 -5.38
C HIS A 85 8.66 -1.66 -4.52
N ALA A 86 8.56 -0.51 -5.20
CA ALA A 86 8.21 0.78 -4.60
C ALA A 86 7.19 1.47 -5.51
N PRO A 87 5.90 1.47 -5.14
CA PRO A 87 4.87 2.04 -6.01
C PRO A 87 4.70 3.55 -5.79
N GLU A 88 4.27 4.21 -6.87
CA GLU A 88 3.83 5.61 -6.82
C GLU A 88 2.49 5.73 -7.53
N ALA A 89 1.49 6.26 -6.84
CA ALA A 89 0.19 6.55 -7.44
C ALA A 89 0.29 7.85 -8.24
N LEU A 90 0.04 7.75 -9.55
CA LEU A 90 0.09 8.90 -10.45
C LEU A 90 -1.23 9.67 -10.45
N GLU A 91 -2.29 9.02 -9.98
CA GLU A 91 -3.65 9.57 -9.80
C GLU A 91 -4.21 8.95 -8.53
N ALA A 92 -5.33 9.46 -8.03
CA ALA A 92 -6.06 8.79 -6.95
C ALA A 92 -6.52 7.40 -7.43
N LEU A 93 -6.32 6.38 -6.61
CA LEU A 93 -6.57 4.99 -6.98
C LEU A 93 -7.81 4.42 -6.29
N GLU A 94 -8.41 3.42 -6.93
CA GLU A 94 -9.28 2.45 -6.27
C GLU A 94 -8.78 1.06 -6.66
N VAL A 95 -8.37 0.27 -5.67
CA VAL A 95 -7.65 -0.98 -5.90
C VAL A 95 -8.08 -2.04 -4.89
N VAL A 96 -8.09 -3.30 -5.31
CA VAL A 96 -8.15 -4.44 -4.40
C VAL A 96 -6.86 -5.23 -4.58
N GLN A 97 -6.27 -5.66 -3.46
CA GLN A 97 -5.09 -6.49 -3.51
C GLN A 97 -5.12 -7.59 -2.46
N PHE A 98 -4.40 -8.66 -2.74
CA PHE A 98 -4.28 -9.85 -1.92
C PHE A 98 -2.81 -10.06 -1.59
N SER A 99 -2.49 -10.29 -0.33
CA SER A 99 -1.10 -10.37 0.12
C SER A 99 -0.95 -11.46 1.18
N PRO A 100 0.20 -12.17 1.25
CA PRO A 100 0.48 -13.07 2.37
C PRO A 100 0.42 -12.28 3.69
N SER A 101 -0.42 -12.71 4.62
CA SER A 101 -0.72 -11.94 5.84
C SER A 101 0.52 -11.69 6.69
N ALA A 102 1.39 -12.67 6.89
CA ALA A 102 2.59 -12.53 7.72
C ALA A 102 3.53 -11.46 7.17
N GLN A 103 3.86 -11.53 5.87
CA GLN A 103 4.73 -10.56 5.22
C GLN A 103 4.09 -9.19 5.14
N ASN A 104 2.79 -9.13 4.88
CA ASN A 104 2.05 -7.88 4.83
C ASN A 104 2.08 -7.18 6.18
N HIS A 105 1.92 -7.93 7.28
CA HIS A 105 1.97 -7.39 8.64
C HIS A 105 3.32 -6.75 8.94
N GLU A 106 4.42 -7.41 8.59
CA GLU A 106 5.78 -6.86 8.78
C GLU A 106 5.96 -5.55 8.02
N THR A 107 5.54 -5.52 6.76
CA THR A 107 5.63 -4.32 5.92
C THR A 107 4.78 -3.18 6.50
N LEU A 108 3.54 -3.47 6.90
CA LEU A 108 2.66 -2.45 7.47
C LEU A 108 3.20 -1.87 8.77
N ASN A 109 3.88 -2.65 9.60
CA ASN A 109 4.50 -2.15 10.82
C ASN A 109 5.56 -1.08 10.51
N VAL A 110 6.38 -1.30 9.47
CA VAL A 110 7.38 -0.32 9.03
C VAL A 110 6.70 0.93 8.47
N ILE A 111 5.68 0.76 7.63
CA ILE A 111 4.92 1.89 7.05
C ILE A 111 4.29 2.73 8.15
N ARG A 112 3.64 2.11 9.14
CA ARG A 112 3.02 2.82 10.27
C ARG A 112 4.06 3.61 11.07
N SER A 113 5.20 3.00 11.34
CA SER A 113 6.30 3.64 12.06
C SER A 113 6.81 4.86 11.30
N ASN A 114 6.99 4.74 9.99
CA ASN A 114 7.43 5.85 9.15
C ASN A 114 6.37 6.97 9.06
N MET A 115 5.11 6.62 8.95
CA MET A 115 4.01 7.59 8.96
C MET A 115 3.96 8.38 10.27
N GLN A 116 4.10 7.69 11.39
CA GLN A 116 4.12 8.32 12.70
C GLN A 116 5.31 9.27 12.84
N ALA A 117 6.50 8.87 12.42
CA ALA A 117 7.68 9.72 12.45
C ALA A 117 7.51 10.98 11.59
N MET A 118 6.89 10.86 10.42
CA MET A 118 6.60 12.00 9.54
C MET A 118 5.59 12.96 10.18
N GLN A 119 4.55 12.43 10.82
CA GLN A 119 3.55 13.24 11.53
C GLN A 119 4.17 13.97 12.72
N GLU A 120 5.00 13.31 13.51
CA GLU A 120 5.71 13.93 14.64
C GLU A 120 6.64 15.05 14.16
N LYS A 121 7.37 14.83 13.07
CA LYS A 121 8.24 15.83 12.48
C LYS A 121 7.45 17.04 11.97
N ALA A 122 6.32 16.83 11.31
CA ALA A 122 5.44 17.90 10.85
C ALA A 122 4.86 18.70 12.04
N GLY A 123 4.43 18.00 13.10
CA GLY A 123 3.93 18.63 14.32
C GLY A 123 4.97 19.50 15.01
N ARG A 124 6.23 19.04 15.08
CA ARG A 124 7.34 19.83 15.64
C ARG A 124 7.63 21.06 14.80
N ALA A 125 7.61 20.94 13.47
CA ALA A 125 7.83 22.08 12.58
C ALA A 125 6.73 23.13 12.74
N GLU A 126 5.48 22.72 12.87
CA GLU A 126 4.36 23.61 13.14
C GLU A 126 4.45 24.24 14.52
N GLY A 127 4.86 23.48 15.53
CA GLY A 127 5.00 23.95 16.90
C GLY A 127 6.18 24.89 17.12
N ALA A 128 7.13 24.94 16.21
CA ALA A 128 8.31 25.78 16.30
C ALA A 128 8.12 27.19 15.73
N SER A 129 6.97 27.49 15.17
CA SER A 129 6.65 28.79 14.58
C SER A 129 6.22 29.83 15.59
#